data_6b81818be459b438b3db759fef63cda4
#
_entry.id   6b81818be459b438b3db759fef63cda4
#
_cell.length_a   1.000
_cell.length_b   1.000
_cell.length_c   1.000
_cell.angle_alpha   90.00
_cell.angle_beta   90.00
_cell.angle_gamma   90.00
#
_symmetry.space_group_name_H-M   'P 1'
#
loop_
_entity.id
_entity.type
_entity.pdbx_description
1 polymer ?
#
loop_
_entity_poly.entity_id
_entity_poly.type
_entity_poly.pdbx_seq_one_letter_code
_entity_poly.pdbx_strand_id
1 'polypeptide(L)'
;MDKNWDFYKGKKILITGNTGFKGSWMSSLLLEAGADVTGYSLEAPTEPSMFELCGLKHEMRTVYGDIRDLDLLNRTICEVQPEFIIHMAAQPIVRESYVRPVYTYEVNVMGTVNIMECIRKNDCVRSFVNVTTDKVYENHEWEWGYRENERLNGYDPYSNSKSCSELVTACYQKSFLDGTDRNLAISTVRAGNVIGGGDFAADRIVPDCMRAAVTGKKIEVRNPNSIRPYQHVLEPVTVYLMILKKQWEDKKYAGNYNVGPDESD
;
A
#
# COMPACT_ATOMS: atom_id res chain seq x y z
N MET A 1 -6.81 -22.06 -4.87
CA MET A 1 -7.33 -20.68 -4.69
C MET A 1 -8.14 -20.35 -5.92
N ASP A 2 -9.38 -20.00 -5.75
CA ASP A 2 -10.23 -19.57 -6.85
C ASP A 2 -9.71 -18.22 -7.36
N LYS A 3 -8.99 -18.25 -8.48
CA LYS A 3 -8.36 -17.08 -9.10
C LYS A 3 -9.35 -16.31 -10.00
N ASN A 4 -10.63 -16.32 -9.66
CA ASN A 4 -11.60 -15.63 -10.48
C ASN A 4 -11.51 -14.11 -10.29
N TRP A 5 -10.64 -13.48 -11.08
CA TRP A 5 -10.45 -12.03 -11.16
C TRP A 5 -11.58 -11.32 -11.92
N ASP A 6 -12.48 -12.07 -12.56
CA ASP A 6 -13.65 -11.54 -13.28
C ASP A 6 -14.53 -10.64 -12.43
N PHE A 7 -14.45 -10.81 -11.09
CA PHE A 7 -15.12 -9.92 -10.15
C PHE A 7 -14.80 -8.44 -10.36
N TYR A 8 -13.56 -8.14 -10.75
CA TYR A 8 -13.10 -6.75 -10.92
C TYR A 8 -13.45 -6.15 -12.28
N LYS A 9 -13.93 -6.94 -13.22
CA LYS A 9 -14.26 -6.48 -14.57
C LYS A 9 -15.27 -5.32 -14.54
N GLY A 10 -14.87 -4.20 -15.11
CA GLY A 10 -15.68 -2.96 -15.14
C GLY A 10 -15.84 -2.24 -13.81
N LYS A 11 -15.18 -2.71 -12.72
CA LYS A 11 -15.20 -2.03 -11.43
C LYS A 11 -14.29 -0.82 -11.44
N LYS A 12 -14.77 0.29 -10.88
CA LYS A 12 -13.99 1.53 -10.73
C LYS A 12 -13.10 1.47 -9.51
N ILE A 13 -11.80 1.52 -9.72
CA ILE A 13 -10.78 1.35 -8.68
C ILE A 13 -9.83 2.53 -8.69
N LEU A 14 -9.65 3.17 -7.53
CA LEU A 14 -8.64 4.20 -7.33
C LEU A 14 -7.44 3.61 -6.58
N ILE A 15 -6.25 3.75 -7.15
CA ILE A 15 -4.99 3.35 -6.52
C ILE A 15 -4.17 4.60 -6.22
N THR A 16 -3.93 4.89 -4.95
CA THR A 16 -2.94 5.92 -4.62
C THR A 16 -1.54 5.31 -4.60
N GLY A 17 -0.55 6.00 -5.19
CA GLY A 17 0.81 5.49 -5.30
C GLY A 17 0.99 4.45 -6.42
N ASN A 18 0.19 4.53 -7.48
CA ASN A 18 0.21 3.62 -8.64
C ASN A 18 1.51 3.65 -9.44
N THR A 19 2.27 4.74 -9.40
CA THR A 19 3.57 4.87 -10.10
C THR A 19 4.73 4.17 -9.37
N GLY A 20 4.54 3.80 -8.10
CA GLY A 20 5.51 3.05 -7.31
C GLY A 20 5.55 1.55 -7.68
N PHE A 21 6.55 0.83 -7.17
CA PHE A 21 6.77 -0.60 -7.46
C PHE A 21 5.52 -1.48 -7.23
N LYS A 22 5.01 -1.54 -6.00
CA LYS A 22 3.78 -2.32 -5.70
C LYS A 22 2.55 -1.79 -6.44
N GLY A 23 2.44 -0.46 -6.57
CA GLY A 23 1.35 0.19 -7.27
C GLY A 23 1.28 -0.20 -8.74
N SER A 24 2.43 -0.29 -9.41
CA SER A 24 2.51 -0.74 -10.80
C SER A 24 2.08 -2.20 -10.97
N TRP A 25 2.53 -3.11 -10.09
CA TRP A 25 2.07 -4.51 -10.09
C TRP A 25 0.56 -4.62 -9.85
N MET A 26 0.03 -3.87 -8.89
CA MET A 26 -1.41 -3.82 -8.60
C MET A 26 -2.21 -3.32 -9.80
N SER A 27 -1.75 -2.24 -10.41
CA SER A 27 -2.38 -1.67 -11.61
C SER A 27 -2.40 -2.66 -12.76
N SER A 28 -1.26 -3.34 -13.04
CA SER A 28 -1.17 -4.35 -14.10
C SER A 28 -2.16 -5.50 -13.91
N LEU A 29 -2.25 -6.04 -12.68
CA LEU A 29 -3.18 -7.14 -12.39
C LEU A 29 -4.65 -6.73 -12.54
N LEU A 30 -5.00 -5.51 -12.11
CA LEU A 30 -6.37 -5.02 -12.20
C LEU A 30 -6.77 -4.67 -13.63
N LEU A 31 -5.85 -4.13 -14.43
CA LEU A 31 -6.07 -3.91 -15.87
C LEU A 31 -6.28 -5.23 -16.60
N GLU A 32 -5.45 -6.25 -16.32
CA GLU A 32 -5.61 -7.60 -16.87
C GLU A 32 -6.95 -8.23 -16.47
N ALA A 33 -7.44 -7.94 -15.26
CA ALA A 33 -8.76 -8.34 -14.79
C ALA A 33 -9.91 -7.53 -15.42
N GLY A 34 -9.62 -6.55 -16.28
CA GLY A 34 -10.61 -5.71 -16.94
C GLY A 34 -11.26 -4.65 -16.06
N ALA A 35 -10.62 -4.25 -14.97
CA ALA A 35 -11.09 -3.15 -14.12
C ALA A 35 -10.87 -1.78 -14.77
N ASP A 36 -11.70 -0.80 -14.38
CA ASP A 36 -11.51 0.62 -14.70
C ASP A 36 -10.61 1.25 -13.63
N VAL A 37 -9.31 1.29 -13.92
CA VAL A 37 -8.27 1.69 -12.96
C VAL A 37 -7.89 3.16 -13.15
N THR A 38 -8.01 3.93 -12.09
CA THR A 38 -7.45 5.29 -12.01
C THR A 38 -6.35 5.34 -10.94
N GLY A 39 -5.21 5.92 -11.28
CA GLY A 39 -4.12 6.21 -10.36
C GLY A 39 -4.16 7.63 -9.83
N TYR A 40 -3.72 7.83 -8.58
CA TYR A 40 -3.41 9.13 -7.98
C TYR A 40 -2.03 9.07 -7.34
N SER A 41 -1.05 9.75 -7.89
CA SER A 41 0.34 9.62 -7.45
C SER A 41 1.21 10.80 -7.88
N LEU A 42 2.37 10.92 -7.27
CA LEU A 42 3.48 11.67 -7.85
C LEU A 42 4.01 10.95 -9.10
N GLU A 43 4.91 11.59 -9.83
CA GLU A 43 5.69 10.94 -10.90
C GLU A 43 6.42 9.69 -10.38
N ALA A 44 6.82 8.82 -11.30
CA ALA A 44 7.54 7.60 -10.95
C ALA A 44 8.80 7.92 -10.14
N PRO A 45 9.02 7.22 -9.00
CA PRO A 45 10.08 7.58 -8.04
C PRO A 45 11.50 7.18 -8.51
N THR A 46 11.61 6.41 -9.58
CA THR A 46 12.90 5.90 -10.12
C THR A 46 12.91 5.94 -11.64
N GLU A 47 14.12 6.04 -12.19
CA GLU A 47 14.39 5.86 -13.61
C GLU A 47 15.51 4.82 -13.78
N PRO A 48 15.22 3.65 -14.43
CA PRO A 48 13.90 3.24 -14.93
C PRO A 48 12.87 3.00 -13.82
N SER A 49 11.58 2.93 -14.19
CA SER A 49 10.50 2.54 -13.30
C SER A 49 9.65 1.42 -13.92
N MET A 50 9.07 0.57 -13.10
CA MET A 50 8.13 -0.45 -13.60
C MET A 50 6.92 0.19 -14.29
N PHE A 51 6.41 1.31 -13.76
CA PHE A 51 5.28 2.03 -14.33
C PHE A 51 5.49 2.39 -15.81
N GLU A 52 6.68 2.87 -16.14
CA GLU A 52 7.03 3.23 -17.52
C GLU A 52 7.39 2.02 -18.37
N LEU A 53 8.19 1.07 -17.83
CA LEU A 53 8.61 -0.13 -18.55
C LEU A 53 7.42 -1.01 -18.97
N CYS A 54 6.36 -1.06 -18.17
CA CYS A 54 5.14 -1.79 -18.50
C CYS A 54 4.14 -0.95 -19.31
N GLY A 55 4.47 0.27 -19.68
CA GLY A 55 3.59 1.12 -20.49
C GLY A 55 2.30 1.58 -19.80
N LEU A 56 2.21 1.46 -18.47
CA LEU A 56 0.98 1.73 -17.68
C LEU A 56 0.46 3.16 -17.88
N LYS A 57 1.34 4.09 -18.21
CA LYS A 57 1.00 5.47 -18.53
C LYS A 57 -0.02 5.58 -19.69
N HIS A 58 -0.02 4.59 -20.59
CA HIS A 58 -0.90 4.56 -21.76
C HIS A 58 -2.13 3.66 -21.58
N GLU A 59 -2.09 2.79 -20.55
CA GLU A 59 -3.13 1.79 -20.30
C GLU A 59 -4.17 2.24 -19.26
N MET A 60 -3.84 3.26 -18.45
CA MET A 60 -4.72 3.74 -17.39
C MET A 60 -4.64 5.26 -17.23
N ARG A 61 -5.72 5.85 -16.70
CA ARG A 61 -5.71 7.25 -16.26
C ARG A 61 -4.85 7.38 -14.99
N THR A 62 -3.90 8.31 -14.98
CA THR A 62 -3.18 8.71 -13.77
C THR A 62 -3.36 10.21 -13.55
N VAL A 63 -3.85 10.56 -12.36
CA VAL A 63 -3.89 11.96 -11.88
C VAL A 63 -2.61 12.19 -11.09
N TYR A 64 -1.75 13.05 -11.60
CA TYR A 64 -0.53 13.42 -10.90
C TYR A 64 -0.85 14.43 -9.80
N GLY A 65 -0.69 14.01 -8.55
CA GLY A 65 -1.00 14.80 -7.37
C GLY A 65 -0.32 14.27 -6.11
N ASP A 66 -0.10 15.18 -5.17
CA ASP A 66 0.44 14.82 -3.86
C ASP A 66 -0.71 14.38 -2.95
N ILE A 67 -0.51 13.28 -2.20
CA ILE A 67 -1.53 12.79 -1.25
C ILE A 67 -1.85 13.81 -0.14
N ARG A 68 -0.99 14.82 0.05
CA ARG A 68 -1.19 15.94 0.97
C ARG A 68 -2.15 17.00 0.42
N ASP A 69 -2.41 17.00 -0.89
CA ASP A 69 -3.39 17.89 -1.53
C ASP A 69 -4.82 17.30 -1.40
N LEU A 70 -5.48 17.65 -0.30
CA LEU A 70 -6.83 17.20 0.02
C LEU A 70 -7.84 17.61 -1.07
N ASP A 71 -7.72 18.81 -1.62
CA ASP A 71 -8.69 19.35 -2.58
C ASP A 71 -8.60 18.62 -3.92
N LEU A 72 -7.39 18.41 -4.42
CA LEU A 72 -7.20 17.65 -5.66
C LEU A 72 -7.62 16.19 -5.49
N LEU A 73 -7.27 15.58 -4.37
CA LEU A 73 -7.66 14.19 -4.06
C LEU A 73 -9.19 14.05 -4.01
N ASN A 74 -9.86 14.97 -3.32
CA ASN A 74 -11.32 14.95 -3.21
C ASN A 74 -11.99 15.18 -4.57
N ARG A 75 -11.51 16.13 -5.38
CA ARG A 75 -12.02 16.32 -6.76
C ARG A 75 -11.84 15.06 -7.59
N THR A 76 -10.69 14.41 -7.49
CA THR A 76 -10.43 13.14 -8.21
C THR A 76 -11.42 12.06 -7.82
N ILE A 77 -11.71 11.87 -6.54
CA ILE A 77 -12.68 10.88 -6.06
C ILE A 77 -14.10 11.23 -6.52
N CYS A 78 -14.48 12.52 -6.47
CA CYS A 78 -15.77 12.96 -6.98
C CYS A 78 -15.95 12.73 -8.49
N GLU A 79 -14.90 12.89 -9.27
CA GLU A 79 -14.93 12.65 -10.73
C GLU A 79 -14.96 11.17 -11.08
N VAL A 80 -14.08 10.38 -10.46
CA VAL A 80 -13.92 8.94 -10.74
C VAL A 80 -15.07 8.13 -10.19
N GLN A 81 -15.60 8.51 -9.01
CA GLN A 81 -16.61 7.75 -8.28
C GLN A 81 -16.18 6.29 -8.05
N PRO A 82 -14.99 6.04 -7.42
CA PRO A 82 -14.45 4.71 -7.27
C PRO A 82 -15.27 3.90 -6.26
N GLU A 83 -15.55 2.65 -6.60
CA GLU A 83 -16.16 1.68 -5.68
C GLU A 83 -15.12 1.11 -4.71
N PHE A 84 -13.86 1.03 -5.17
CA PHE A 84 -12.71 0.51 -4.42
C PHE A 84 -11.60 1.55 -4.34
N ILE A 85 -10.97 1.64 -3.18
CA ILE A 85 -9.75 2.42 -3.02
C ILE A 85 -8.66 1.56 -2.37
N ILE A 86 -7.46 1.57 -2.97
CA ILE A 86 -6.25 0.96 -2.44
C ILE A 86 -5.26 2.08 -2.14
N HIS A 87 -5.01 2.32 -0.85
CA HIS A 87 -4.11 3.39 -0.43
C HIS A 87 -2.69 2.86 -0.24
N MET A 88 -1.82 3.15 -1.23
CA MET A 88 -0.41 2.77 -1.22
C MET A 88 0.55 3.96 -1.33
N ALA A 89 0.04 5.18 -1.52
CA ALA A 89 0.87 6.38 -1.52
C ALA A 89 1.56 6.56 -0.15
N ALA A 90 2.88 6.58 -0.17
CA ALA A 90 3.68 6.71 1.05
C ALA A 90 5.11 7.18 0.72
N GLN A 91 5.80 7.73 1.70
CA GLN A 91 7.26 7.75 1.75
C GLN A 91 7.70 6.40 2.36
N PRO A 92 8.26 5.43 1.56
CA PRO A 92 8.42 4.05 2.03
C PRO A 92 9.85 3.70 2.49
N ILE A 93 10.79 4.64 2.44
CA ILE A 93 12.22 4.39 2.67
C ILE A 93 12.60 4.76 4.09
N VAL A 94 13.01 3.77 4.90
CA VAL A 94 13.38 3.96 6.32
C VAL A 94 14.52 4.99 6.45
N ARG A 95 15.57 4.90 5.65
CA ARG A 95 16.70 5.85 5.73
C ARG A 95 16.26 7.29 5.43
N GLU A 96 15.44 7.49 4.42
CA GLU A 96 14.88 8.81 4.09
C GLU A 96 14.03 9.36 5.23
N SER A 97 13.37 8.52 6.02
CA SER A 97 12.57 8.97 7.16
C SER A 97 13.41 9.59 8.29
N TYR A 98 14.67 9.18 8.43
CA TYR A 98 15.59 9.82 9.37
C TYR A 98 16.11 11.17 8.85
N VAL A 99 16.25 11.33 7.55
CA VAL A 99 16.72 12.58 6.92
C VAL A 99 15.58 13.60 6.85
N ARG A 100 14.34 13.14 6.54
CA ARG A 100 13.17 13.98 6.33
C ARG A 100 11.97 13.48 7.15
N PRO A 101 12.04 13.51 8.50
CA PRO A 101 10.98 12.96 9.34
C PRO A 101 9.66 13.72 9.18
N VAL A 102 9.67 15.05 9.11
CA VAL A 102 8.45 15.86 8.92
C VAL A 102 7.73 15.46 7.64
N TYR A 103 8.44 15.41 6.52
CA TYR A 103 7.88 14.97 5.24
C TYR A 103 7.30 13.55 5.33
N THR A 104 7.97 12.63 6.04
CA THR A 104 7.50 11.27 6.22
C THR A 104 6.15 11.23 6.96
N TYR A 105 5.99 12.01 8.03
CA TYR A 105 4.72 12.11 8.75
C TYR A 105 3.65 12.83 7.94
N GLU A 106 3.99 13.91 7.24
CA GLU A 106 3.04 14.60 6.37
C GLU A 106 2.47 13.67 5.30
N VAL A 107 3.33 12.90 4.62
CA VAL A 107 2.88 11.97 3.57
C VAL A 107 2.13 10.78 4.17
N ASN A 108 2.69 10.10 5.17
CA ASN A 108 2.16 8.83 5.63
C ASN A 108 0.97 8.98 6.60
N VAL A 109 0.97 10.02 7.42
CA VAL A 109 -0.11 10.25 8.40
C VAL A 109 -1.13 11.22 7.84
N MET A 110 -0.72 12.43 7.44
CA MET A 110 -1.67 13.40 6.91
C MET A 110 -2.25 12.95 5.56
N GLY A 111 -1.47 12.25 4.72
CA GLY A 111 -2.00 11.59 3.52
C GLY A 111 -3.09 10.56 3.84
N THR A 112 -2.94 9.79 4.92
CA THR A 112 -3.99 8.88 5.40
C THR A 112 -5.21 9.65 5.93
N VAL A 113 -5.01 10.75 6.67
CA VAL A 113 -6.10 11.63 7.08
C VAL A 113 -6.88 12.13 5.87
N ASN A 114 -6.18 12.61 4.84
CA ASN A 114 -6.79 13.15 3.63
C ASN A 114 -7.63 12.12 2.88
N ILE A 115 -7.11 10.90 2.66
CA ILE A 115 -7.89 9.86 1.97
C ILE A 115 -9.10 9.42 2.80
N MET A 116 -8.96 9.29 4.11
CA MET A 116 -10.07 8.95 5.00
C MET A 116 -11.13 10.05 5.05
N GLU A 117 -10.72 11.32 5.02
CA GLU A 117 -11.64 12.47 4.94
C GLU A 117 -12.40 12.49 3.60
N CYS A 118 -11.72 12.19 2.50
CA CYS A 118 -12.37 12.03 1.21
C CYS A 118 -13.39 10.88 1.22
N ILE A 119 -13.04 9.72 1.79
CA ILE A 119 -13.95 8.60 1.95
C ILE A 119 -15.15 8.98 2.81
N ARG A 120 -14.94 9.75 3.90
CA ARG A 120 -16.02 10.23 4.76
C ARG A 120 -17.01 11.12 4.02
N LYS A 121 -16.54 11.92 3.06
CA LYS A 121 -17.36 12.87 2.27
C LYS A 121 -18.01 12.27 1.03
N ASN A 122 -17.58 11.07 0.59
CA ASN A 122 -18.03 10.48 -0.67
C ASN A 122 -18.59 9.07 -0.43
N ASP A 123 -19.86 8.84 -0.77
CA ASP A 123 -20.56 7.58 -0.52
C ASP A 123 -20.33 6.50 -1.59
N CYS A 124 -19.59 6.82 -2.65
CA CYS A 124 -19.30 5.88 -3.74
C CYS A 124 -18.41 4.72 -3.31
N VAL A 125 -17.54 4.94 -2.31
CA VAL A 125 -16.56 3.93 -1.87
C VAL A 125 -17.25 2.85 -1.03
N ARG A 126 -17.04 1.59 -1.39
CA ARG A 126 -17.60 0.43 -0.72
C ARG A 126 -16.55 -0.48 -0.10
N SER A 127 -15.33 -0.47 -0.62
CA SER A 127 -14.24 -1.28 -0.10
C SER A 127 -12.94 -0.48 -0.13
N PHE A 128 -12.31 -0.33 1.03
CA PHE A 128 -11.06 0.41 1.21
C PHE A 128 -10.01 -0.47 1.88
N VAL A 129 -8.79 -0.47 1.34
CA VAL A 129 -7.62 -1.09 1.95
C VAL A 129 -6.51 -0.07 2.12
N ASN A 130 -6.06 0.11 3.35
CA ASN A 130 -4.85 0.87 3.69
C ASN A 130 -3.65 -0.08 3.75
N VAL A 131 -2.67 0.13 2.89
CA VAL A 131 -1.44 -0.69 2.85
C VAL A 131 -0.40 -0.10 3.79
N THR A 132 -0.10 -0.84 4.85
CA THR A 132 0.88 -0.45 5.85
C THR A 132 2.13 -1.36 5.79
N THR A 133 2.66 -1.81 6.89
CA THR A 133 3.90 -2.61 6.95
C THR A 133 3.90 -3.53 8.16
N ASP A 134 4.66 -4.62 8.11
CA ASP A 134 4.99 -5.48 9.25
C ASP A 134 5.68 -4.74 10.42
N LYS A 135 6.27 -3.56 10.16
CA LYS A 135 7.04 -2.76 11.12
C LYS A 135 6.20 -1.84 12.00
N VAL A 136 4.87 -1.95 11.92
CA VAL A 136 3.95 -1.12 12.73
C VAL A 136 3.94 -1.48 14.21
N TYR A 137 4.39 -2.67 14.56
CA TYR A 137 4.35 -3.20 15.93
C TYR A 137 5.44 -2.63 16.83
N GLU A 138 5.18 -2.60 18.12
CA GLU A 138 6.22 -2.48 19.14
C GLU A 138 7.12 -3.72 19.07
N ASN A 139 8.38 -3.51 18.70
CA ASN A 139 9.31 -4.61 18.51
C ASN A 139 9.90 -5.08 19.85
N HIS A 140 9.61 -6.31 20.21
CA HIS A 140 10.10 -6.95 21.45
C HIS A 140 11.31 -7.87 21.23
N GLU A 141 11.80 -8.03 19.99
CA GLU A 141 12.92 -8.93 19.63
C GLU A 141 12.71 -10.38 20.13
N TRP A 142 11.46 -10.85 20.16
CA TRP A 142 11.12 -12.21 20.58
C TRP A 142 11.04 -13.19 19.40
N GLU A 143 10.92 -14.49 19.69
CA GLU A 143 10.92 -15.56 18.69
C GLU A 143 9.59 -15.71 17.94
N TRP A 144 8.50 -15.19 18.49
CA TRP A 144 7.16 -15.38 17.93
C TRP A 144 6.77 -14.27 16.95
N GLY A 145 5.98 -14.63 15.96
CA GLY A 145 5.35 -13.67 15.05
C GLY A 145 4.35 -12.79 15.80
N TYR A 146 4.20 -11.54 15.30
CA TYR A 146 3.22 -10.59 15.84
C TYR A 146 1.81 -10.91 15.34
N ARG A 147 0.83 -10.77 16.23
CA ARG A 147 -0.59 -10.92 15.91
C ARG A 147 -1.18 -9.56 15.57
N GLU A 148 -2.29 -9.54 14.84
CA GLU A 148 -2.93 -8.31 14.37
C GLU A 148 -3.45 -7.41 15.50
N ASN A 149 -3.68 -7.93 16.70
CA ASN A 149 -4.10 -7.20 17.89
C ASN A 149 -2.96 -6.74 18.79
N GLU A 150 -1.70 -6.97 18.41
CA GLU A 150 -0.52 -6.51 19.17
C GLU A 150 -0.38 -4.97 19.07
N ARG A 151 0.35 -4.42 20.04
CA ARG A 151 0.53 -2.97 20.19
C ARG A 151 1.26 -2.38 19.00
N LEU A 152 0.67 -1.31 18.44
CA LEU A 152 1.25 -0.51 17.36
C LEU A 152 2.18 0.55 17.96
N ASN A 153 3.47 0.45 17.71
CA ASN A 153 4.49 1.41 18.14
C ASN A 153 5.80 1.21 17.36
N GLY A 154 5.76 1.40 16.04
CA GLY A 154 6.96 1.29 15.20
C GLY A 154 8.09 2.20 15.69
N TYR A 155 9.33 1.72 15.62
CA TYR A 155 10.48 2.35 16.27
C TYR A 155 11.03 3.56 15.51
N ASP A 156 11.25 3.41 14.21
CA ASP A 156 11.81 4.49 13.37
C ASP A 156 10.69 5.40 12.82
N PRO A 157 11.03 6.62 12.29
CA PRO A 157 9.99 7.56 11.84
C PRO A 157 9.09 7.00 10.73
N TYR A 158 9.60 6.14 9.83
CA TYR A 158 8.78 5.46 8.83
C TYR A 158 7.81 4.46 9.49
N SER A 159 8.33 3.56 10.31
CA SER A 159 7.54 2.53 10.97
C SER A 159 6.48 3.15 11.90
N ASN A 160 6.86 4.18 12.66
CA ASN A 160 5.95 4.91 13.52
C ASN A 160 4.86 5.65 12.71
N SER A 161 5.23 6.29 11.61
CA SER A 161 4.24 6.95 10.75
C SER A 161 3.21 5.96 10.17
N LYS A 162 3.62 4.71 9.89
CA LYS A 162 2.70 3.66 9.47
C LYS A 162 1.82 3.15 10.62
N SER A 163 2.35 3.07 11.86
CA SER A 163 1.53 2.81 13.05
C SER A 163 0.46 3.90 13.21
N CYS A 164 0.85 5.17 13.08
CA CYS A 164 -0.08 6.30 13.14
C CYS A 164 -1.14 6.25 12.00
N SER A 165 -0.75 5.86 10.79
CA SER A 165 -1.67 5.66 9.66
C SER A 165 -2.78 4.64 9.99
N GLU A 166 -2.44 3.54 10.67
CA GLU A 166 -3.44 2.56 11.13
C GLU A 166 -4.35 3.12 12.23
N LEU A 167 -3.77 3.84 13.19
CA LEU A 167 -4.55 4.49 14.25
C LEU A 167 -5.53 5.53 13.68
N VAL A 168 -5.10 6.31 12.68
CA VAL A 168 -5.98 7.24 11.94
C VAL A 168 -7.11 6.48 11.25
N THR A 169 -6.79 5.42 10.53
CA THR A 169 -7.80 4.60 9.83
C THR A 169 -8.84 4.05 10.81
N ALA A 170 -8.40 3.47 11.92
CA ALA A 170 -9.28 2.94 12.97
C ALA A 170 -10.11 4.05 13.65
N CYS A 171 -9.52 5.23 13.87
CA CYS A 171 -10.22 6.36 14.45
C CYS A 171 -11.35 6.86 13.53
N TYR A 172 -11.06 7.06 12.24
CA TYR A 172 -12.08 7.49 11.28
C TYR A 172 -13.20 6.47 11.14
N GLN A 173 -12.84 5.18 11.08
CA GLN A 173 -13.84 4.11 11.03
C GLN A 173 -14.80 4.18 12.22
N LYS A 174 -14.27 4.18 13.45
CA LYS A 174 -15.08 4.16 14.68
C LYS A 174 -15.85 5.46 14.92
N SER A 175 -15.25 6.62 14.58
CA SER A 175 -15.83 7.90 14.92
C SER A 175 -16.85 8.42 13.92
N PHE A 176 -16.72 8.04 12.64
CA PHE A 176 -17.50 8.66 11.57
C PHE A 176 -18.23 7.68 10.66
N LEU A 177 -17.82 6.41 10.62
CA LEU A 177 -18.31 5.46 9.62
C LEU A 177 -19.04 4.27 10.23
N ASP A 178 -18.64 3.79 11.41
CA ASP A 178 -19.35 2.74 12.15
C ASP A 178 -20.72 3.25 12.60
N GLY A 179 -21.74 2.38 12.51
CA GLY A 179 -23.11 2.74 12.88
C GLY A 179 -23.85 3.60 11.83
N THR A 180 -23.23 3.87 10.68
CA THR A 180 -23.92 4.49 9.55
C THR A 180 -24.54 3.41 8.63
N ASP A 181 -25.52 3.80 7.82
CA ASP A 181 -26.16 2.92 6.81
C ASP A 181 -25.26 2.70 5.58
N ARG A 182 -24.04 3.23 5.57
CA ARG A 182 -23.10 3.11 4.46
C ARG A 182 -22.65 1.66 4.28
N ASN A 183 -22.67 1.19 3.06
CA ASN A 183 -22.11 -0.12 2.71
C ASN A 183 -20.60 0.00 2.41
N LEU A 184 -19.83 0.40 3.42
CA LEU A 184 -18.38 0.57 3.34
C LEU A 184 -17.69 -0.45 4.26
N ALA A 185 -16.66 -1.12 3.75
CA ALA A 185 -15.77 -2.01 4.49
C ALA A 185 -14.34 -1.48 4.44
N ILE A 186 -13.63 -1.48 5.56
CA ILE A 186 -12.29 -0.90 5.72
C ILE A 186 -11.37 -1.94 6.33
N SER A 187 -10.21 -2.14 5.69
CA SER A 187 -9.14 -3.01 6.23
C SER A 187 -7.78 -2.33 6.17
N THR A 188 -6.88 -2.76 7.05
CA THR A 188 -5.45 -2.50 6.95
C THR A 188 -4.69 -3.79 6.65
N VAL A 189 -3.61 -3.68 5.86
CA VAL A 189 -2.81 -4.84 5.46
C VAL A 189 -1.32 -4.58 5.71
N ARG A 190 -0.69 -5.49 6.44
CA ARG A 190 0.67 -5.39 6.97
C ARG A 190 1.54 -6.43 6.28
N ALA A 191 2.23 -6.05 5.22
CA ALA A 191 3.16 -6.95 4.54
C ALA A 191 4.61 -6.66 4.92
N GLY A 192 5.39 -7.71 4.97
CA GLY A 192 6.85 -7.65 5.16
C GLY A 192 7.60 -7.16 3.93
N ASN A 193 8.83 -7.61 3.79
CA ASN A 193 9.68 -7.25 2.66
C ASN A 193 9.15 -7.90 1.38
N VAL A 194 9.03 -7.08 0.34
CA VAL A 194 8.49 -7.52 -0.95
C VAL A 194 9.57 -7.39 -2.02
N ILE A 195 9.76 -8.43 -2.81
CA ILE A 195 10.71 -8.51 -3.92
C ILE A 195 9.99 -8.84 -5.23
N GLY A 196 10.58 -8.44 -6.34
CA GLY A 196 10.06 -8.74 -7.68
C GLY A 196 10.72 -7.89 -8.76
N GLY A 197 10.46 -8.23 -10.00
CA GLY A 197 10.90 -7.44 -11.14
C GLY A 197 10.33 -6.02 -11.10
N GLY A 198 11.15 -5.03 -11.53
CA GLY A 198 10.72 -3.64 -11.59
C GLY A 198 10.88 -2.83 -10.30
N ASP A 199 11.50 -3.39 -9.26
CA ASP A 199 11.93 -2.59 -8.09
C ASP A 199 13.33 -2.00 -8.36
N PHE A 200 13.38 -0.69 -8.55
CA PHE A 200 14.62 0.05 -8.78
C PHE A 200 14.99 0.99 -7.62
N ALA A 201 14.27 0.92 -6.51
CA ALA A 201 14.51 1.82 -5.39
C ALA A 201 15.91 1.62 -4.77
N ALA A 202 16.55 2.73 -4.39
CA ALA A 202 17.78 2.69 -3.61
C ALA A 202 17.48 2.27 -2.16
N ASP A 203 18.53 1.84 -1.46
CA ASP A 203 18.46 1.41 -0.06
C ASP A 203 17.58 0.17 0.21
N ARG A 204 17.28 -0.58 -0.84
CA ARG A 204 16.68 -1.91 -0.76
C ARG A 204 17.68 -2.98 -1.18
N ILE A 205 17.80 -4.03 -0.38
CA ILE A 205 18.86 -5.02 -0.52
C ILE A 205 18.90 -5.68 -1.91
N VAL A 206 17.77 -6.15 -2.43
CA VAL A 206 17.74 -6.85 -3.72
C VAL A 206 18.08 -5.92 -4.88
N PRO A 207 17.44 -4.74 -5.05
CA PRO A 207 17.87 -3.76 -6.06
C PRO A 207 19.32 -3.32 -5.92
N ASP A 208 19.83 -3.12 -4.69
CA ASP A 208 21.23 -2.75 -4.45
C ASP A 208 22.19 -3.87 -4.85
N CYS A 209 21.88 -5.13 -4.53
CA CYS A 209 22.65 -6.30 -4.97
C CYS A 209 22.69 -6.39 -6.50
N MET A 210 21.55 -6.23 -7.17
CA MET A 210 21.48 -6.28 -8.63
C MET A 210 22.32 -5.17 -9.28
N ARG A 211 22.24 -3.93 -8.77
CA ARG A 211 23.08 -2.84 -9.25
C ARG A 211 24.57 -3.12 -9.05
N ALA A 212 24.95 -3.62 -7.89
CA ALA A 212 26.34 -3.97 -7.60
C ALA A 212 26.85 -5.06 -8.55
N ALA A 213 26.07 -6.12 -8.78
CA ALA A 213 26.43 -7.22 -9.68
C ALA A 213 26.63 -6.74 -11.13
N VAL A 214 25.68 -5.94 -11.65
CA VAL A 214 25.76 -5.42 -13.03
C VAL A 214 26.94 -4.47 -13.22
N THR A 215 27.32 -3.70 -12.19
CA THR A 215 28.42 -2.74 -12.26
C THR A 215 29.76 -3.32 -11.80
N GLY A 216 29.85 -4.61 -11.47
CA GLY A 216 31.07 -5.27 -10.96
C GLY A 216 31.55 -4.75 -9.61
N LYS A 217 30.66 -4.10 -8.82
CA LYS A 217 30.98 -3.60 -7.49
C LYS A 217 30.73 -4.67 -6.43
N LYS A 218 31.37 -4.50 -5.28
CA LYS A 218 31.10 -5.37 -4.12
C LYS A 218 29.67 -5.12 -3.63
N ILE A 219 28.99 -6.22 -3.29
CA ILE A 219 27.69 -6.15 -2.61
C ILE A 219 27.94 -5.80 -1.15
N GLU A 220 27.37 -4.70 -0.69
CA GLU A 220 27.46 -4.24 0.69
C GLU A 220 26.19 -4.64 1.47
N VAL A 221 26.33 -5.58 2.41
CA VAL A 221 25.27 -6.00 3.31
C VAL A 221 25.45 -5.31 4.65
N ARG A 222 24.60 -4.36 4.96
CA ARG A 222 24.73 -3.50 6.16
C ARG A 222 24.40 -4.23 7.47
N ASN A 223 23.46 -5.17 7.44
CA ASN A 223 23.08 -5.98 8.61
C ASN A 223 22.87 -7.44 8.19
N PRO A 224 23.97 -8.23 8.12
CA PRO A 224 23.92 -9.61 7.60
C PRO A 224 23.14 -10.58 8.50
N ASN A 225 22.94 -10.25 9.77
CA ASN A 225 22.23 -11.11 10.74
C ASN A 225 20.73 -10.75 10.86
N SER A 226 20.25 -9.79 10.09
CA SER A 226 18.84 -9.41 10.14
C SER A 226 17.96 -10.43 9.44
N ILE A 227 17.00 -10.98 10.14
CA ILE A 227 15.96 -11.86 9.62
C ILE A 227 14.82 -10.98 9.08
N ARG A 228 14.35 -11.27 7.87
CA ARG A 228 13.24 -10.55 7.22
C ARG A 228 12.33 -11.52 6.48
N PRO A 229 11.00 -11.37 6.58
CA PRO A 229 10.05 -12.16 5.83
C PRO A 229 9.98 -11.64 4.40
N TYR A 230 10.71 -12.26 3.48
CA TYR A 230 10.65 -11.91 2.06
C TYR A 230 9.54 -12.69 1.37
N GLN A 231 8.81 -11.99 0.50
CA GLN A 231 7.80 -12.60 -0.36
C GLN A 231 7.79 -11.95 -1.74
N HIS A 232 7.39 -12.69 -2.76
CA HIS A 232 7.23 -12.12 -4.09
C HIS A 232 6.08 -11.12 -4.11
N VAL A 233 6.22 -10.03 -4.87
CA VAL A 233 5.23 -8.93 -4.90
C VAL A 233 3.81 -9.38 -5.25
N LEU A 234 3.66 -10.43 -6.06
CA LEU A 234 2.36 -11.00 -6.41
C LEU A 234 1.62 -11.59 -5.20
N GLU A 235 2.34 -12.11 -4.19
CA GLU A 235 1.71 -12.67 -2.99
C GLU A 235 0.88 -11.61 -2.25
N PRO A 236 1.49 -10.53 -1.72
CA PRO A 236 0.71 -9.54 -0.97
C PRO A 236 -0.30 -8.82 -1.85
N VAL A 237 0.02 -8.52 -3.12
CA VAL A 237 -0.92 -7.84 -4.03
C VAL A 237 -2.17 -8.70 -4.27
N THR A 238 -1.99 -10.01 -4.48
CA THR A 238 -3.10 -10.97 -4.59
C THR A 238 -3.96 -11.01 -3.33
N VAL A 239 -3.32 -11.07 -2.15
CA VAL A 239 -4.04 -11.07 -0.87
C VAL A 239 -4.84 -9.77 -0.68
N TYR A 240 -4.26 -8.61 -1.03
CA TYR A 240 -4.98 -7.32 -0.93
C TYR A 240 -6.24 -7.32 -1.80
N LEU A 241 -6.17 -7.85 -3.03
CA LEU A 241 -7.32 -7.99 -3.90
C LEU A 241 -8.35 -8.98 -3.33
N MET A 242 -7.91 -10.10 -2.76
CA MET A 242 -8.82 -11.03 -2.09
C MET A 242 -9.57 -10.38 -0.93
N ILE A 243 -8.88 -9.59 -0.09
CA ILE A 243 -9.50 -8.84 1.03
C ILE A 243 -10.51 -7.83 0.50
N LEU A 244 -10.13 -7.02 -0.52
CA LEU A 244 -11.04 -6.06 -1.14
C LEU A 244 -12.34 -6.71 -1.64
N LYS A 245 -12.24 -7.85 -2.32
CA LYS A 245 -13.39 -8.63 -2.79
C LYS A 245 -14.20 -9.18 -1.63
N LYS A 246 -13.55 -9.86 -0.69
CA LYS A 246 -14.24 -10.52 0.43
C LYS A 246 -15.00 -9.55 1.32
N GLN A 247 -14.39 -8.43 1.67
CA GLN A 247 -15.06 -7.41 2.50
C GLN A 247 -16.16 -6.64 1.72
N TRP A 248 -16.08 -6.58 0.39
CA TRP A 248 -17.17 -6.09 -0.45
C TRP A 248 -18.37 -7.02 -0.41
N GLU A 249 -18.15 -8.33 -0.49
CA GLU A 249 -19.19 -9.36 -0.44
C GLU A 249 -19.84 -9.43 0.94
N ASP A 250 -19.03 -9.36 2.02
CA ASP A 250 -19.48 -9.43 3.40
C ASP A 250 -18.54 -8.65 4.32
N LYS A 251 -19.05 -7.60 4.97
CA LYS A 251 -18.30 -6.72 5.87
C LYS A 251 -17.62 -7.44 7.06
N LYS A 252 -18.02 -8.66 7.41
CA LYS A 252 -17.34 -9.44 8.46
C LYS A 252 -15.87 -9.74 8.15
N TYR A 253 -15.47 -9.65 6.87
CA TYR A 253 -14.09 -9.78 6.43
C TYR A 253 -13.31 -8.46 6.47
N ALA A 254 -13.91 -7.36 6.96
CA ALA A 254 -13.15 -6.15 7.23
C ALA A 254 -12.34 -6.30 8.52
N GLY A 255 -11.08 -5.84 8.51
CA GLY A 255 -10.20 -5.97 9.67
C GLY A 255 -8.73 -5.67 9.38
N ASN A 256 -7.87 -6.04 10.30
CA ASN A 256 -6.43 -5.90 10.15
C ASN A 256 -5.84 -7.26 9.79
N TYR A 257 -4.89 -7.29 8.85
CA TYR A 257 -4.32 -8.53 8.33
C TYR A 257 -2.80 -8.46 8.24
N ASN A 258 -2.13 -9.41 8.85
CA ASN A 258 -0.74 -9.69 8.55
C ASN A 258 -0.67 -10.48 7.22
N VAL A 259 0.25 -10.07 6.35
CA VAL A 259 0.46 -10.71 5.05
C VAL A 259 1.93 -11.05 4.91
N GLY A 260 2.25 -12.32 5.03
CA GLY A 260 3.61 -12.83 5.01
C GLY A 260 3.69 -14.22 4.38
N PRO A 261 4.91 -14.74 4.16
CA PRO A 261 5.11 -16.14 3.76
C PRO A 261 4.61 -17.09 4.85
N ASP A 262 4.37 -18.33 4.49
CA ASP A 262 4.08 -19.39 5.44
C ASP A 262 5.34 -19.73 6.25
N GLU A 263 5.19 -20.23 7.49
CA GLU A 263 6.34 -20.62 8.34
C GLU A 263 7.17 -21.76 7.74
N SER A 264 6.61 -22.48 6.76
CA SER A 264 7.27 -23.56 6.05
C SER A 264 8.09 -23.11 4.84
N ASP A 265 7.99 -21.84 4.43
CA ASP A 265 8.68 -21.24 3.28
C ASP A 265 9.94 -20.47 3.77
#